data_4209d7e1061ba35c8c72cb50cfc9567f
#
_entry.id   4209d7e1061ba35c8c72cb50cfc9567f
#
_cell.length_a   1.000
_cell.length_b   1.000
_cell.length_c   1.000
_cell.angle_alpha   90.00
_cell.angle_beta   90.00
_cell.angle_gamma   90.00
#
_symmetry.space_group_name_H-M   'P 1'
#
loop_
_entity.id
_entity.type
_entity.pdbx_description
1 polymer ?
#
loop_
_entity_poly.entity_id
_entity_poly.type
_entity_poly.pdbx_seq_one_letter_code
_entity_poly.pdbx_strand_id
1 'polypeptide(L)'
;MSQGTNIHKGGCLCGAVRYEVTGRLRDVVNFHCAMCQRLHGAFGAHSKAPKADIRITNDAGLAWYATSARARRGFCRDCGSNLFWEPHDQDATGIVAGSLDQPTGLKTMGHIFV
;
A
#
# COMPACT_ATOMS: atom_id res chain seq x y z
N MET A 1 -3.51 -1.57 -27.89
CA MET A 1 -3.70 -1.45 -27.16
C MET A 1 -3.20 -0.84 -26.38
N SER A 2 -3.46 -0.41 -26.14
CA SER A 2 -2.92 0.21 -25.38
C SER A 2 -2.71 -0.19 -24.29
N GLN A 3 -2.22 -0.36 -23.90
CA GLN A 3 -1.95 -0.67 -22.89
C GLN A 3 -1.59 0.15 -22.08
N GLY A 4 -1.70 0.92 -22.32
CA GLY A 4 -1.16 1.80 -21.67
C GLY A 4 -1.55 2.23 -20.44
N THR A 5 -2.64 2.27 -20.11
CA THR A 5 -3.00 2.91 -18.90
C THR A 5 -3.84 2.03 -18.06
N ASN A 6 -3.18 1.09 -17.48
CA ASN A 6 -3.78 0.41 -16.37
C ASN A 6 -3.81 1.35 -15.19
N ILE A 7 -4.98 1.65 -14.68
CA ILE A 7 -5.15 2.41 -13.46
C ILE A 7 -5.79 1.50 -12.44
N HIS A 8 -5.11 1.34 -11.31
CA HIS A 8 -5.64 0.63 -10.17
C HIS A 8 -6.10 1.66 -9.14
N LYS A 9 -7.28 1.46 -8.58
CA LYS A 9 -7.81 2.35 -7.56
C LYS A 9 -7.84 1.63 -6.22
N GLY A 10 -7.80 2.40 -5.16
CA GLY A 10 -7.88 1.84 -3.83
C GLY A 10 -8.20 2.89 -2.79
N GLY A 11 -8.25 2.47 -1.55
CA GLY A 11 -8.52 3.35 -0.45
C GLY A 11 -8.80 2.63 0.85
N CYS A 12 -9.20 3.40 1.85
CA CYS A 12 -9.54 2.88 3.15
C CYS A 12 -10.98 2.38 3.21
N LEU A 13 -11.34 1.74 4.30
CA LEU A 13 -12.67 1.17 4.49
C LEU A 13 -13.77 2.25 4.45
N CYS A 14 -13.55 3.40 5.10
CA CYS A 14 -14.58 4.44 5.18
C CYS A 14 -14.59 5.40 3.99
N GLY A 15 -13.61 5.33 3.11
CA GLY A 15 -13.55 6.19 1.93
C GLY A 15 -12.87 7.54 2.13
N ALA A 16 -12.44 7.87 3.35
CA ALA A 16 -11.78 9.15 3.62
C ALA A 16 -10.37 9.23 3.02
N VAL A 17 -9.83 8.11 2.55
CA VAL A 17 -8.59 8.07 1.76
C VAL A 17 -8.88 7.31 0.48
N ARG A 18 -8.57 7.93 -0.66
CA ARG A 18 -8.65 7.27 -1.96
C ARG A 18 -7.40 7.58 -2.77
N TYR A 19 -6.97 6.63 -3.58
CA TYR A 19 -5.78 6.81 -4.41
C TYR A 19 -5.93 6.05 -5.71
N GLU A 20 -5.07 6.41 -6.66
CA GLU A 20 -4.93 5.73 -7.94
C GLU A 20 -3.47 5.41 -8.17
N VAL A 21 -3.20 4.26 -8.78
CA VAL A 21 -1.87 3.87 -9.19
C VAL A 21 -1.89 3.64 -10.68
N THR A 22 -1.06 4.38 -11.41
CA THR A 22 -0.91 4.24 -12.85
C THR A 22 0.20 3.27 -13.15
N GLY A 23 -0.01 2.37 -14.13
CA GLY A 23 1.03 1.45 -14.55
C GLY A 23 1.02 0.16 -13.75
N ARG A 24 2.20 -0.41 -13.57
CA ARG A 24 2.33 -1.77 -13.09
C ARG A 24 2.46 -1.85 -11.57
N LEU A 25 1.72 -2.77 -10.98
CA LEU A 25 1.86 -3.14 -9.58
C LEU A 25 2.67 -4.44 -9.47
N ARG A 26 3.58 -4.49 -8.50
CA ARG A 26 4.28 -5.74 -8.17
C ARG A 26 3.30 -6.71 -7.52
N ASP A 27 3.47 -8.00 -7.80
CA ASP A 27 2.71 -9.03 -7.08
C ASP A 27 2.96 -8.93 -5.58
N VAL A 28 2.08 -9.54 -4.80
CA VAL A 28 2.03 -9.36 -3.35
C VAL A 28 3.16 -10.14 -2.67
N VAL A 29 3.85 -9.48 -1.75
CA VAL A 29 4.80 -10.12 -0.83
C VAL A 29 4.23 -10.00 0.58
N ASN A 30 4.25 -11.10 1.31
CA ASN A 30 3.78 -11.14 2.69
C ASN A 30 4.96 -11.00 3.64
N PHE A 31 4.92 -9.93 4.46
CA PHE A 31 5.98 -9.58 5.39
C PHE A 31 5.60 -10.06 6.79
N HIS A 32 6.40 -10.97 7.34
CA HIS A 32 6.12 -11.63 8.62
C HIS A 32 6.95 -11.08 9.79
N CYS A 33 7.65 -9.96 9.61
CA CYS A 33 8.43 -9.38 10.69
C CYS A 33 7.54 -8.93 11.84
N ALA A 34 8.14 -8.73 13.02
CA ALA A 34 7.38 -8.37 14.22
C ALA A 34 6.56 -7.10 14.05
N MET A 35 7.11 -6.09 13.36
CA MET A 35 6.40 -4.84 13.10
C MET A 35 5.16 -5.08 12.25
N CYS A 36 5.29 -5.87 11.18
CA CYS A 36 4.17 -6.19 10.30
C CYS A 36 3.10 -7.00 11.05
N GLN A 37 3.51 -7.91 11.91
CA GLN A 37 2.57 -8.66 12.72
C GLN A 37 1.75 -7.74 13.64
N ARG A 38 2.39 -6.78 14.27
CA ARG A 38 1.70 -5.86 15.17
C ARG A 38 0.77 -4.91 14.44
N LEU A 39 1.16 -4.45 13.25
CA LEU A 39 0.37 -3.50 12.48
C LEU A 39 -0.79 -4.16 11.75
N HIS A 40 -0.60 -5.38 11.27
CA HIS A 40 -1.54 -6.02 10.36
C HIS A 40 -2.18 -7.31 10.89
N GLY A 41 -1.70 -7.82 12.02
CA GLY A 41 -2.13 -9.11 12.55
C GLY A 41 -1.10 -10.19 12.28
N ALA A 42 -1.39 -11.15 11.42
CA ALA A 42 -0.46 -12.26 11.18
C ALA A 42 0.74 -11.83 10.31
N PHE A 43 0.49 -11.01 9.31
CA PHE A 43 1.53 -10.51 8.41
C PHE A 43 0.98 -9.31 7.64
N GLY A 44 1.89 -8.55 7.01
CA GLY A 44 1.49 -7.47 6.13
C GLY A 44 1.61 -7.89 4.68
N ALA A 45 0.53 -7.83 3.92
CA ALA A 45 0.51 -8.17 2.50
C ALA A 45 0.66 -6.88 1.70
N HIS A 46 1.75 -6.74 0.97
CA HIS A 46 2.06 -5.51 0.24
C HIS A 46 2.34 -5.75 -1.23
N SER A 47 1.75 -4.92 -2.07
CA SER A 47 2.20 -4.65 -3.42
C SER A 47 3.20 -3.49 -3.37
N LYS A 48 3.68 -3.05 -4.52
CA LYS A 48 4.66 -1.96 -4.59
C LYS A 48 4.54 -1.29 -5.95
N ALA A 49 4.72 0.02 -5.97
CA ALA A 49 4.73 0.80 -7.20
C ALA A 49 5.72 1.95 -7.07
N PRO A 50 6.21 2.49 -8.19
CA PRO A 50 6.99 3.73 -8.14
C PRO A 50 6.17 4.83 -7.48
N LYS A 51 6.80 5.61 -6.62
CA LYS A 51 6.13 6.68 -5.88
C LYS A 51 5.44 7.65 -6.83
N ALA A 52 6.05 7.95 -7.96
CA ALA A 52 5.52 8.87 -8.95
C ALA A 52 4.23 8.36 -9.61
N ASP A 53 3.97 7.06 -9.56
CA ASP A 53 2.78 6.47 -10.16
C ASP A 53 1.56 6.50 -9.24
N ILE A 54 1.73 6.92 -8.00
CA ILE A 54 0.66 6.93 -7.00
C ILE A 54 0.14 8.35 -6.84
N ARG A 55 -1.16 8.51 -7.02
CA ARG A 55 -1.84 9.80 -6.84
C ARG A 55 -2.92 9.66 -5.78
N ILE A 56 -2.80 10.44 -4.72
CA ILE A 56 -3.82 10.47 -3.67
C ILE A 56 -4.95 11.38 -4.16
N THR A 57 -6.13 10.81 -4.35
CA THR A 57 -7.28 11.55 -4.87
C THR A 57 -8.19 12.08 -3.76
N ASN A 58 -8.11 11.50 -2.57
CA ASN A 58 -8.75 12.02 -1.36
C ASN A 58 -7.84 11.72 -0.19
N ASP A 59 -7.36 12.75 0.49
CA ASP A 59 -6.46 12.62 1.62
C ASP A 59 -7.07 13.05 2.96
N ALA A 60 -8.38 13.22 3.01
CA ALA A 60 -9.05 13.75 4.20
C ALA A 60 -8.76 12.96 5.47
N GLY A 61 -8.64 11.63 5.36
CA GLY A 61 -8.35 10.77 6.50
C GLY A 61 -6.89 10.32 6.60
N LEU A 62 -6.04 10.72 5.65
CA LEU A 62 -4.68 10.20 5.59
C LEU A 62 -3.81 10.76 6.71
N ALA A 63 -3.22 9.85 7.47
CA ALA A 63 -2.25 10.18 8.51
C ALA A 63 -1.01 9.31 8.33
N TRP A 64 0.11 9.78 8.85
CA TRP A 64 1.39 9.11 8.74
C TRP A 64 2.01 8.89 10.11
N TYR A 65 2.62 7.72 10.27
CA TYR A 65 3.36 7.39 11.48
C TYR A 65 4.77 6.94 11.09
N ALA A 66 5.78 7.59 11.66
CA ALA A 66 7.16 7.20 11.43
C ALA A 66 7.45 5.94 12.25
N THR A 67 7.45 4.78 11.59
CA THR A 67 7.68 3.51 12.25
C THR A 67 9.16 3.27 12.52
N SER A 68 10.02 4.00 11.81
CA SER A 68 11.47 3.96 12.01
C SER A 68 12.07 5.24 11.44
N ALA A 69 13.38 5.41 11.62
CA ALA A 69 14.08 6.53 10.99
C ALA A 69 14.11 6.42 9.47
N ARG A 70 13.81 5.25 8.92
CA ARG A 70 13.96 4.96 7.49
C ARG A 70 12.65 4.97 6.72
N ALA A 71 11.52 4.87 7.39
CA ALA A 71 10.23 4.74 6.71
C ALA A 71 9.10 5.26 7.57
N ARG A 72 8.01 5.62 6.90
CA ARG A 72 6.76 5.94 7.54
C ARG A 72 5.64 5.12 6.94
N ARG A 73 4.55 4.98 7.65
CA ARG A 73 3.37 4.25 7.19
C ARG A 73 2.16 5.17 7.15
N GLY A 74 1.39 5.02 6.07
CA GLY A 74 0.17 5.79 5.88
C GLY A 74 -1.05 4.95 6.23
N PHE A 75 -1.99 5.56 6.91
CA PHE A 75 -3.23 4.91 7.34
C PHE A 75 -4.35 5.93 7.41
N CYS A 76 -5.58 5.44 7.48
CA CYS A 76 -6.73 6.31 7.68
C CYS A 76 -6.95 6.51 9.17
N ARG A 77 -6.91 7.76 9.65
CA ARG A 77 -7.14 8.06 11.05
C ARG A 77 -8.59 7.87 11.49
N ASP A 78 -9.52 7.83 10.53
CA ASP A 78 -10.95 7.69 10.84
C ASP A 78 -11.37 6.23 10.98
N CYS A 79 -10.89 5.33 10.12
CA CYS A 79 -11.27 3.93 10.15
C CYS A 79 -10.13 2.97 10.47
N GLY A 80 -8.90 3.46 10.53
CA GLY A 80 -7.74 2.63 10.90
C GLY A 80 -7.16 1.77 9.79
N SER A 81 -7.66 1.84 8.57
CA SER A 81 -7.13 1.03 7.47
C SER A 81 -5.68 1.38 7.20
N ASN A 82 -4.81 0.36 7.14
CA ASN A 82 -3.43 0.54 6.70
C ASN A 82 -3.37 0.63 5.18
N LEU A 83 -2.56 1.56 4.68
CA LEU A 83 -2.55 1.87 3.25
C LEU A 83 -1.17 1.78 2.62
N PHE A 84 -0.17 2.45 3.21
CA PHE A 84 1.13 2.64 2.56
C PHE A 84 2.30 2.37 3.48
N TRP A 85 3.40 1.91 2.88
CA TRP A 85 4.72 1.89 3.48
C TRP A 85 5.64 2.74 2.59
N GLU A 86 6.12 3.86 3.13
CA GLU A 86 6.92 4.82 2.37
C GLU A 86 8.32 4.91 2.94
N PRO A 87 9.30 4.24 2.30
CA PRO A 87 10.70 4.39 2.70
C PRO A 87 11.26 5.72 2.22
N HIS A 88 12.18 6.28 3.00
CA HIS A 88 12.75 7.59 2.68
C HIS A 88 13.85 7.51 1.61
N ASP A 89 14.45 6.35 1.43
CA ASP A 89 15.62 6.15 0.57
C ASP A 89 15.29 5.45 -0.75
N GLN A 90 14.03 5.32 -1.10
CA GLN A 90 13.60 4.66 -2.32
C GLN A 90 12.50 5.47 -3.01
N ASP A 91 12.44 5.36 -4.33
CA ASP A 91 11.40 5.99 -5.13
C ASP A 91 10.16 5.11 -5.29
N ALA A 92 10.00 4.13 -4.43
CA ALA A 92 8.88 3.21 -4.48
C ALA A 92 8.14 3.21 -3.15
N THR A 93 6.84 2.98 -3.22
CA THR A 93 5.97 2.91 -2.05
C THR A 93 5.31 1.56 -2.00
N GLY A 94 5.34 0.92 -0.83
CA GLY A 94 4.58 -0.29 -0.57
C GLY A 94 3.10 0.07 -0.41
N ILE A 95 2.24 -0.74 -0.99
CA ILE A 95 0.80 -0.56 -0.96
C ILE A 95 0.19 -1.78 -0.28
N VAL A 96 -0.57 -1.55 0.78
CA VAL A 96 -1.26 -2.65 1.46
C VAL A 96 -2.25 -3.27 0.48
N ALA A 97 -2.05 -4.55 0.16
CA ALA A 97 -2.78 -5.19 -0.94
C ALA A 97 -4.30 -5.17 -0.74
N GLY A 98 -4.75 -5.30 0.49
CA GLY A 98 -6.18 -5.27 0.80
C GLY A 98 -6.84 -3.91 0.58
N SER A 99 -6.05 -2.83 0.45
CA SER A 99 -6.60 -1.51 0.18
C SER A 99 -6.91 -1.28 -1.30
N LEU A 100 -6.43 -2.15 -2.19
CA LEU A 100 -6.72 -2.05 -3.62
C LEU A 100 -8.13 -2.58 -3.92
N ASP A 101 -8.83 -1.89 -4.80
CA ASP A 101 -10.14 -2.33 -5.25
C ASP A 101 -10.03 -3.60 -6.08
N GLN A 102 -10.93 -4.54 -5.86
CA GLN A 102 -10.94 -5.82 -6.56
C GLN A 102 -11.71 -5.72 -7.89
N PRO A 103 -11.35 -6.54 -8.86
CA PRO A 103 -10.25 -7.49 -8.90
C PRO A 103 -8.93 -6.82 -9.27
N THR A 104 -7.83 -7.21 -8.64
CA THR A 104 -6.50 -6.65 -8.95
C THR A 104 -5.72 -7.47 -9.96
N GLY A 105 -5.99 -8.76 -10.04
CA GLY A 105 -5.19 -9.70 -10.81
C GLY A 105 -3.85 -10.04 -10.18
N LEU A 106 -3.55 -9.49 -9.00
CA LEU A 106 -2.29 -9.74 -8.31
C LEU A 106 -2.31 -11.08 -7.60
N LYS A 107 -1.13 -11.70 -7.49
CA LYS A 107 -0.93 -12.96 -6.80
C LYS A 107 0.09 -12.77 -5.70
N THR A 108 0.06 -13.65 -4.71
CA THR A 108 1.12 -13.69 -3.71
C THR A 108 2.35 -14.34 -4.32
N MET A 109 3.46 -13.63 -4.35
CA MET A 109 4.69 -14.13 -4.96
C MET A 109 5.68 -14.66 -3.94
N GLY A 110 5.51 -14.38 -2.66
CA GLY A 110 6.44 -14.87 -1.66
C GLY A 110 6.17 -14.35 -0.27
N HIS A 111 6.97 -14.84 0.64
CA HIS A 111 6.94 -14.50 2.07
C HIS A 111 8.35 -14.18 2.51
N ILE A 112 8.54 -13.13 3.31
CA ILE A 112 9.85 -12.79 3.86
C ILE A 112 9.74 -12.52 5.36
N PHE A 113 10.86 -12.68 6.04
CA PHE A 113 10.94 -12.56 7.51
C PHE A 113 10.00 -13.53 8.22
N VAL A 114 9.90 -14.73 7.70
CA VAL A 114 9.06 -15.79 8.25
C VAL A 114 9.67 -16.34 9.55
#